data_9f3aed1901d03a8f3e6877df820b61be
#
_entry.id   9f3aed1901d03a8f3e6877df820b61be
#
_cell.length_a   1.000
_cell.length_b   1.000
_cell.length_c   1.000
_cell.angle_alpha   90.00
_cell.angle_beta   90.00
_cell.angle_gamma   90.00
#
_symmetry.space_group_name_H-M   'P 1'
#
loop_
_entity.id
_entity.type
_entity.pdbx_description
1 polymer ?
#
loop_
_entity_poly.entity_id
_entity_poly.type
_entity_poly.pdbx_seq_one_letter_code
_entity_poly.pdbx_strand_id
1 'polypeptide(L)'
;NGALNGLSQTQQMADILNHTQYSTPLADLMYNSCLVNPEYIRDNQGNVQVDQEGNPLYDSYNALASDRNNYDRTTEGGIAGYDFNLSMNIKDRVYLGFTLGVNDVDYYSYSTYREFGTISDGQGNSYSDFENYSLYNTQHVSGYGINVKLGGIFRPIGNSPFRIGLAVETPTFYHLESYSSYSIDSPMMEDENYDIYINQDRNGKFIYTNYLPDVDLANLHMKITTPWKFRVSLGHTIGTYLAIGAEYEYADYSKTKQGYEDWDYDYWGYGYSRGTTHDRDMDALHKSTLRGSHSFKFGMELNLTDNVAFRAGYNYYSRMFKEEATLDQTGPSPAFGYQTTTDYMNKNDVNIFTTGLGYHGKHFYADMAYKCRIQSGDFYAFDDTYITQTGGRLTPVDVNLNTHQVFFTLGYKF
;
A
#
# COMPACT_ATOMS: atom_id res chain seq x y z
N ASN A 1 -15.66 9.15 3.34
CA ASN A 1 -16.22 10.25 2.54
C ASN A 1 -15.25 11.41 2.57
N GLY A 2 -14.83 11.92 1.42
CA GLY A 2 -13.94 13.07 1.28
C GLY A 2 -14.60 14.17 0.45
N ALA A 3 -14.29 15.45 0.77
CA ALA A 3 -14.62 16.56 -0.09
C ALA A 3 -13.54 16.68 -1.18
N LEU A 4 -13.94 16.78 -2.43
CA LEU A 4 -13.04 16.85 -3.59
C LEU A 4 -12.84 18.28 -4.10
N ASN A 5 -13.71 19.22 -3.72
CA ASN A 5 -13.61 20.65 -4.06
C ASN A 5 -13.44 20.91 -5.57
N GLY A 6 -14.13 20.15 -6.40
CA GLY A 6 -14.06 20.26 -7.85
C GLY A 6 -12.93 19.47 -8.50
N LEU A 7 -12.12 18.75 -7.72
CA LEU A 7 -11.14 17.77 -8.22
C LEU A 7 -11.82 16.42 -8.43
N SER A 8 -11.26 15.57 -9.32
CA SER A 8 -11.79 14.22 -9.55
C SER A 8 -10.69 13.25 -9.97
N GLN A 9 -10.92 11.97 -9.74
CA GLN A 9 -10.05 10.90 -10.25
C GLN A 9 -10.08 10.87 -11.79
N THR A 10 -11.23 11.20 -12.40
CA THR A 10 -11.35 11.28 -13.86
C THR A 10 -10.47 12.40 -14.43
N GLN A 11 -10.34 13.54 -13.74
CA GLN A 11 -9.40 14.60 -14.13
C GLN A 11 -7.95 14.14 -14.04
N GLN A 12 -7.58 13.35 -13.01
CA GLN A 12 -6.24 12.75 -12.93
C GLN A 12 -5.98 11.85 -14.16
N MET A 13 -6.96 11.04 -14.57
CA MET A 13 -6.81 10.16 -15.74
C MET A 13 -6.74 10.97 -17.05
N ALA A 14 -7.51 12.03 -17.19
CA ALA A 14 -7.40 12.94 -18.33
C ALA A 14 -6.01 13.59 -18.40
N ASP A 15 -5.46 14.02 -17.26
CA ASP A 15 -4.13 14.59 -17.19
C ASP A 15 -3.02 13.58 -17.54
N ILE A 16 -3.16 12.33 -17.13
CA ILE A 16 -2.26 11.24 -17.54
C ILE A 16 -2.27 11.12 -19.06
N LEU A 17 -3.45 11.07 -19.69
CA LEU A 17 -3.57 10.96 -21.16
C LEU A 17 -3.03 12.21 -21.89
N ASN A 18 -3.15 13.39 -21.29
CA ASN A 18 -2.64 14.64 -21.87
C ASN A 18 -1.11 14.79 -21.78
N HIS A 19 -0.48 14.22 -20.76
CA HIS A 19 0.94 14.49 -20.46
C HIS A 19 1.86 13.31 -20.71
N THR A 20 1.32 12.09 -20.90
CA THR A 20 2.14 10.90 -21.09
C THR A 20 1.86 10.23 -22.43
N GLN A 21 2.87 9.49 -22.93
CA GLN A 21 2.68 8.60 -24.07
C GLN A 21 2.14 7.22 -23.65
N TYR A 22 1.94 7.02 -22.35
CA TYR A 22 1.55 5.74 -21.76
C TYR A 22 0.18 5.92 -21.12
N SER A 23 -0.78 5.13 -21.59
CA SER A 23 -2.06 5.03 -20.91
C SER A 23 -1.96 4.04 -19.75
N THR A 24 -2.71 4.28 -18.69
CA THR A 24 -2.93 3.30 -17.64
C THR A 24 -4.22 2.54 -17.90
N PRO A 25 -4.37 1.28 -17.43
CA PRO A 25 -5.62 0.53 -17.60
C PRO A 25 -6.85 1.29 -17.08
N LEU A 26 -6.68 2.07 -16.01
CA LEU A 26 -7.76 2.87 -15.45
C LEU A 26 -8.11 4.07 -16.34
N ALA A 27 -7.12 4.73 -16.96
CA ALA A 27 -7.36 5.80 -17.90
C ALA A 27 -8.10 5.30 -19.15
N ASP A 28 -7.70 4.14 -19.68
CA ASP A 28 -8.39 3.50 -20.80
C ASP A 28 -9.83 3.11 -20.43
N LEU A 29 -10.04 2.58 -19.22
CA LEU A 29 -11.38 2.25 -18.74
C LEU A 29 -12.27 3.48 -18.64
N MET A 30 -11.76 4.58 -18.09
CA MET A 30 -12.51 5.83 -17.95
C MET A 30 -12.79 6.49 -19.30
N TYR A 31 -11.85 6.41 -20.25
CA TYR A 31 -12.07 6.82 -21.63
C TYR A 31 -13.20 6.01 -22.27
N ASN A 32 -13.13 4.69 -22.24
CA ASN A 32 -14.15 3.82 -22.82
C ASN A 32 -15.52 3.93 -22.13
N SER A 33 -15.58 4.46 -20.91
CA SER A 33 -16.82 4.69 -20.16
C SER A 33 -17.36 6.11 -20.30
N CYS A 34 -16.82 6.91 -21.24
CA CYS A 34 -17.18 8.30 -21.48
C CYS A 34 -17.05 9.22 -20.24
N LEU A 35 -16.17 8.86 -19.30
CA LEU A 35 -15.86 9.68 -18.11
C LEU A 35 -14.68 10.60 -18.36
N VAL A 36 -13.77 10.20 -19.24
CA VAL A 36 -12.67 10.99 -19.77
C VAL A 36 -12.89 11.08 -21.28
N ASN A 37 -13.02 12.29 -21.80
CA ASN A 37 -13.45 12.50 -23.16
C ASN A 37 -12.47 13.38 -23.94
N PRO A 38 -12.17 13.05 -25.22
CA PRO A 38 -11.38 13.91 -26.07
C PRO A 38 -12.15 15.20 -26.38
N GLU A 39 -11.45 16.31 -26.38
CA GLU A 39 -11.97 17.58 -26.86
C GLU A 39 -11.75 17.62 -28.37
N TYR A 40 -12.77 17.24 -29.13
CA TYR A 40 -12.68 17.14 -30.58
C TYR A 40 -12.57 18.50 -31.24
N ILE A 41 -11.65 18.62 -32.21
CA ILE A 41 -11.50 19.81 -33.05
C ILE A 41 -12.69 19.88 -34.01
N ARG A 42 -13.48 20.97 -33.93
CA ARG A 42 -14.66 21.16 -34.78
C ARG A 42 -14.43 22.27 -35.79
N ASP A 43 -15.05 22.14 -36.95
CA ASP A 43 -15.08 23.20 -37.98
C ASP A 43 -16.05 24.32 -37.60
N ASN A 44 -16.13 25.37 -38.45
CA ASN A 44 -17.04 26.50 -38.26
C ASN A 44 -18.54 26.13 -38.33
N GLN A 45 -18.87 24.91 -38.74
CA GLN A 45 -20.23 24.39 -38.86
C GLN A 45 -20.55 23.43 -37.68
N GLY A 46 -19.59 23.18 -36.79
CA GLY A 46 -19.73 22.30 -35.63
C GLY A 46 -19.42 20.82 -35.91
N ASN A 47 -18.99 20.44 -37.13
CA ASN A 47 -18.64 19.07 -37.44
C ASN A 47 -17.24 18.74 -36.92
N VAL A 48 -17.05 17.55 -36.43
CA VAL A 48 -15.73 17.05 -36.00
C VAL A 48 -14.81 16.93 -37.21
N GLN A 49 -13.61 17.50 -37.12
CA GLN A 49 -12.58 17.34 -38.13
C GLN A 49 -11.93 15.96 -38.04
N VAL A 50 -11.59 15.39 -39.18
CA VAL A 50 -10.96 14.07 -39.26
C VAL A 50 -9.64 14.17 -40.02
N ASP A 51 -8.74 13.24 -39.75
CA ASP A 51 -7.48 13.06 -40.48
C ASP A 51 -7.70 12.44 -41.89
N GLN A 52 -6.58 12.13 -42.58
CA GLN A 52 -6.65 11.52 -43.91
C GLN A 52 -7.19 10.10 -43.92
N GLU A 53 -7.20 9.43 -42.74
CA GLU A 53 -7.64 8.07 -42.53
C GLU A 53 -9.09 8.02 -42.02
N GLY A 54 -9.69 9.20 -41.72
CA GLY A 54 -11.05 9.31 -41.21
C GLY A 54 -11.18 9.29 -39.70
N ASN A 55 -10.06 9.35 -38.96
CA ASN A 55 -10.08 9.38 -37.48
C ASN A 55 -10.35 10.82 -36.99
N PRO A 56 -11.13 11.00 -35.93
CA PRO A 56 -11.42 12.32 -35.38
C PRO A 56 -10.16 12.96 -34.77
N LEU A 57 -9.99 14.26 -35.04
CA LEU A 57 -8.92 15.06 -34.45
C LEU A 57 -9.37 15.65 -33.12
N TYR A 58 -8.46 15.62 -32.12
CA TYR A 58 -8.70 16.19 -30.80
C TYR A 58 -7.47 16.93 -30.28
N ASP A 59 -7.68 17.87 -29.38
CA ASP A 59 -6.64 18.71 -28.77
C ASP A 59 -6.15 18.15 -27.43
N SER A 60 -7.10 17.74 -26.61
CA SER A 60 -6.84 17.32 -25.23
C SER A 60 -7.94 16.38 -24.74
N TYR A 61 -7.74 15.84 -23.54
CA TYR A 61 -8.77 15.10 -22.82
C TYR A 61 -9.32 15.95 -21.68
N ASN A 62 -10.63 15.93 -21.52
CA ASN A 62 -11.37 16.56 -20.44
C ASN A 62 -12.11 15.53 -19.61
N ALA A 63 -12.42 15.88 -18.37
CA ALA A 63 -13.18 15.04 -17.46
C ALA A 63 -14.10 15.86 -16.56
N LEU A 64 -15.10 15.20 -15.99
CA LEU A 64 -16.04 15.81 -15.06
C LEU A 64 -15.38 16.17 -13.75
N ALA A 65 -15.71 17.33 -13.21
CA ALA A 65 -15.39 17.70 -11.83
C ALA A 65 -16.33 16.99 -10.85
N SER A 66 -15.86 16.74 -9.65
CA SER A 66 -16.62 16.09 -8.59
C SER A 66 -16.59 16.91 -7.30
N ASP A 67 -17.64 16.81 -6.48
CA ASP A 67 -17.76 17.54 -5.22
C ASP A 67 -17.30 16.70 -4.03
N ARG A 68 -17.54 15.39 -4.07
CA ARG A 68 -17.19 14.45 -3.01
C ARG A 68 -16.96 13.03 -3.54
N ASN A 69 -16.26 12.26 -2.76
CA ASN A 69 -16.11 10.83 -2.99
C ASN A 69 -16.62 9.97 -1.81
N ASN A 70 -16.82 8.71 -2.12
CA ASN A 70 -16.98 7.64 -1.14
C ASN A 70 -16.04 6.51 -1.51
N TYR A 71 -15.29 6.02 -0.53
CA TYR A 71 -14.33 4.95 -0.70
C TYR A 71 -14.53 3.89 0.38
N ASP A 72 -14.76 2.65 -0.05
CA ASP A 72 -14.86 1.47 0.78
C ASP A 72 -13.78 0.47 0.38
N ARG A 73 -13.03 -0.06 1.35
CA ARG A 73 -12.03 -1.11 1.13
C ARG A 73 -12.10 -2.17 2.20
N THR A 74 -12.10 -3.42 1.76
CA THR A 74 -11.87 -4.59 2.60
C THR A 74 -10.55 -5.23 2.20
N THR A 75 -9.72 -5.57 3.20
CA THR A 75 -8.45 -6.25 3.00
C THR A 75 -8.39 -7.49 3.86
N GLU A 76 -7.89 -8.59 3.29
CA GLU A 76 -7.74 -9.87 3.95
C GLU A 76 -6.33 -10.43 3.72
N GLY A 77 -5.89 -11.36 4.57
CA GLY A 77 -4.59 -12.00 4.47
C GLY A 77 -3.47 -11.22 5.14
N GLY A 78 -2.25 -11.40 4.67
CA GLY A 78 -1.06 -10.78 5.24
C GLY A 78 0.23 -11.48 4.86
N ILE A 79 1.25 -11.35 5.71
CA ILE A 79 2.55 -12.00 5.54
C ILE A 79 2.78 -12.94 6.73
N ALA A 80 2.89 -14.24 6.45
CA ALA A 80 3.28 -15.25 7.43
C ALA A 80 4.80 -15.48 7.37
N GLY A 81 5.49 -15.35 8.52
CA GLY A 81 6.94 -15.53 8.60
C GLY A 81 7.31 -16.84 9.29
N TYR A 82 8.22 -17.58 8.68
CA TYR A 82 8.81 -18.81 9.22
C TYR A 82 10.30 -18.59 9.43
N ASP A 83 10.74 -18.60 10.69
CA ASP A 83 12.13 -18.38 11.07
C ASP A 83 12.79 -19.68 11.56
N PHE A 84 13.86 -20.11 10.87
CA PHE A 84 14.70 -21.24 11.26
C PHE A 84 15.96 -20.71 11.93
N ASN A 85 16.07 -20.96 13.25
CA ASN A 85 17.11 -20.38 14.09
C ASN A 85 18.17 -21.40 14.48
N LEU A 86 19.44 -21.01 14.37
CA LEU A 86 20.57 -21.70 14.93
C LEU A 86 21.32 -20.74 15.85
N SER A 87 21.61 -21.17 17.08
CA SER A 87 22.32 -20.34 18.05
C SER A 87 23.44 -21.10 18.74
N MET A 88 24.47 -20.36 19.11
CA MET A 88 25.64 -20.88 19.82
C MET A 88 26.00 -19.98 21.00
N ASN A 89 26.31 -20.59 22.13
CA ASN A 89 26.81 -19.91 23.32
C ASN A 89 28.30 -20.28 23.54
N ILE A 90 29.15 -19.27 23.66
CA ILE A 90 30.57 -19.43 23.89
C ILE A 90 30.90 -18.87 25.28
N LYS A 91 31.12 -19.79 26.24
CA LYS A 91 31.57 -19.50 27.63
C LYS A 91 30.70 -18.45 28.34
N ASP A 92 29.40 -18.41 28.05
CA ASP A 92 28.43 -17.44 28.60
C ASP A 92 28.80 -15.96 28.43
N ARG A 93 29.70 -15.66 27.49
CA ARG A 93 30.15 -14.31 27.17
C ARG A 93 29.77 -13.86 25.78
N VAL A 94 29.75 -14.77 24.82
CA VAL A 94 29.44 -14.49 23.43
C VAL A 94 28.32 -15.44 22.97
N TYR A 95 27.24 -14.89 22.52
CA TYR A 95 26.14 -15.65 21.95
C TYR A 95 26.02 -15.21 20.46
N LEU A 96 26.04 -16.17 19.57
CA LEU A 96 25.92 -15.95 18.14
C LEU A 96 24.61 -16.59 17.68
N GLY A 97 23.96 -15.92 16.75
CA GLY A 97 22.71 -16.39 16.16
C GLY A 97 22.70 -16.22 14.65
N PHE A 98 22.17 -17.23 14.00
CA PHE A 98 21.85 -17.26 12.58
C PHE A 98 20.38 -17.57 12.43
N THR A 99 19.67 -16.86 11.56
CA THR A 99 18.27 -17.12 11.23
C THR A 99 18.08 -17.08 9.73
N LEU A 100 17.48 -18.14 9.18
CA LEU A 100 16.92 -18.13 7.84
C LEU A 100 15.43 -17.81 7.96
N GLY A 101 15.01 -16.68 7.39
CA GLY A 101 13.62 -16.26 7.36
C GLY A 101 12.99 -16.57 6.00
N VAL A 102 11.83 -17.19 6.01
CA VAL A 102 10.97 -17.41 4.84
C VAL A 102 9.64 -16.74 5.11
N ASN A 103 9.21 -15.88 4.23
CA ASN A 103 7.93 -15.19 4.30
C ASN A 103 7.00 -15.75 3.23
N ASP A 104 5.76 -16.01 3.59
CA ASP A 104 4.66 -16.36 2.71
C ASP A 104 3.71 -15.17 2.66
N VAL A 105 3.40 -14.70 1.46
CA VAL A 105 2.56 -13.52 1.21
C VAL A 105 1.27 -13.97 0.56
N ASP A 106 0.16 -13.62 1.18
CA ASP A 106 -1.18 -13.82 0.64
C ASP A 106 -2.07 -12.65 1.06
N TYR A 107 -2.41 -11.78 0.12
CA TYR A 107 -3.10 -10.52 0.37
C TYR A 107 -4.19 -10.29 -0.67
N TYR A 108 -5.41 -10.06 -0.19
CA TYR A 108 -6.58 -9.69 -0.99
C TYR A 108 -7.05 -8.28 -0.63
N SER A 109 -7.46 -7.54 -1.64
CA SER A 109 -8.09 -6.23 -1.48
C SER A 109 -9.28 -6.12 -2.41
N TYR A 110 -10.41 -5.72 -1.84
CA TYR A 110 -11.63 -5.39 -2.56
C TYR A 110 -11.97 -3.94 -2.25
N SER A 111 -12.17 -3.12 -3.27
CA SER A 111 -12.54 -1.73 -3.06
C SER A 111 -13.63 -1.27 -4.00
N THR A 112 -14.43 -0.31 -3.50
CA THR A 112 -15.39 0.45 -4.29
C THR A 112 -15.10 1.92 -4.11
N TYR A 113 -14.86 2.62 -5.20
CA TYR A 113 -14.67 4.05 -5.24
C TYR A 113 -15.82 4.69 -6.03
N ARG A 114 -16.43 5.74 -5.47
CA ARG A 114 -17.54 6.46 -6.10
C ARG A 114 -17.26 7.94 -6.07
N GLU A 115 -17.61 8.63 -7.14
CA GLU A 115 -17.60 10.09 -7.19
C GLU A 115 -18.99 10.66 -7.43
N PHE A 116 -19.24 11.79 -6.78
CA PHE A 116 -20.51 12.50 -6.85
C PHE A 116 -20.24 13.95 -7.20
N GLY A 117 -21.06 14.47 -8.10
CA GLY A 117 -20.95 15.85 -8.57
C GLY A 117 -22.31 16.43 -8.97
N THR A 118 -22.26 17.58 -9.63
CA THR A 118 -23.44 18.22 -10.20
C THR A 118 -23.33 18.13 -11.72
N ILE A 119 -24.31 17.51 -12.36
CA ILE A 119 -24.37 17.37 -13.81
C ILE A 119 -25.63 18.01 -14.40
N SER A 120 -25.56 18.38 -15.70
CA SER A 120 -26.68 18.91 -16.48
C SER A 120 -27.04 17.94 -17.58
N ASP A 121 -28.34 17.75 -17.84
CA ASP A 121 -28.83 16.84 -18.89
C ASP A 121 -28.89 17.49 -20.30
N GLY A 122 -28.36 18.68 -20.47
CA GLY A 122 -28.43 19.42 -21.75
C GLY A 122 -29.81 19.98 -22.07
N GLN A 123 -30.85 19.62 -21.32
CA GLN A 123 -32.22 20.14 -21.45
C GLN A 123 -32.53 21.26 -20.45
N GLY A 124 -31.54 21.65 -19.65
CA GLY A 124 -31.63 22.69 -18.63
C GLY A 124 -31.93 22.17 -17.21
N ASN A 125 -32.02 20.86 -17.01
CA ASN A 125 -32.13 20.30 -15.67
C ASN A 125 -30.71 20.09 -15.09
N SER A 126 -30.58 20.36 -13.80
CA SER A 126 -29.34 20.14 -13.06
C SER A 126 -29.58 19.18 -11.91
N TYR A 127 -28.74 18.18 -11.79
CA TYR A 127 -28.79 17.13 -10.77
C TYR A 127 -27.59 17.29 -9.86
N SER A 128 -27.81 17.72 -8.64
CA SER A 128 -26.79 17.80 -7.59
C SER A 128 -26.65 16.48 -6.87
N ASP A 129 -25.46 16.22 -6.32
CA ASP A 129 -25.14 14.99 -5.58
C ASP A 129 -25.38 13.71 -6.42
N PHE A 130 -25.14 13.83 -7.71
CA PHE A 130 -25.30 12.75 -8.68
C PHE A 130 -24.09 11.82 -8.64
N GLU A 131 -24.32 10.52 -8.62
CA GLU A 131 -23.25 9.52 -8.70
C GLU A 131 -22.72 9.46 -10.14
N ASN A 132 -21.56 10.08 -10.37
CA ASN A 132 -20.95 10.14 -11.71
C ASN A 132 -20.54 8.74 -12.16
N TYR A 133 -19.94 7.96 -11.24
CA TYR A 133 -19.57 6.57 -11.49
C TYR A 133 -19.26 5.81 -10.20
N SER A 134 -19.25 4.49 -10.32
CA SER A 134 -18.74 3.55 -9.35
C SER A 134 -17.64 2.69 -9.99
N LEU A 135 -16.45 2.69 -9.39
CA LEU A 135 -15.31 1.85 -9.77
C LEU A 135 -15.15 0.72 -8.75
N TYR A 136 -15.20 -0.50 -9.23
CA TYR A 136 -14.96 -1.72 -8.44
C TYR A 136 -13.59 -2.27 -8.76
N ASN A 137 -12.84 -2.64 -7.73
CA ASN A 137 -11.49 -3.14 -7.90
C ASN A 137 -11.23 -4.33 -6.98
N THR A 138 -10.59 -5.35 -7.54
CA THR A 138 -10.10 -6.53 -6.83
C THR A 138 -8.62 -6.69 -7.10
N GLN A 139 -7.83 -6.92 -6.04
CA GLN A 139 -6.42 -7.22 -6.16
C GLN A 139 -6.06 -8.41 -5.27
N HIS A 140 -5.30 -9.33 -5.82
CA HIS A 140 -4.69 -10.44 -5.09
C HIS A 140 -3.17 -10.41 -5.31
N VAL A 141 -2.42 -10.39 -4.22
CA VAL A 141 -0.95 -10.47 -4.26
C VAL A 141 -0.53 -11.69 -3.46
N SER A 142 0.16 -12.62 -4.11
CA SER A 142 0.69 -13.83 -3.47
C SER A 142 2.16 -14.03 -3.79
N GLY A 143 2.83 -14.85 -3.00
CA GLY A 143 4.21 -15.22 -3.25
C GLY A 143 5.04 -15.43 -1.99
N TYR A 144 6.35 -15.38 -2.13
CA TYR A 144 7.26 -15.65 -1.03
C TYR A 144 8.43 -14.68 -0.98
N GLY A 145 9.06 -14.60 0.20
CA GLY A 145 10.28 -13.82 0.42
C GLY A 145 11.28 -14.57 1.28
N ILE A 146 12.57 -14.35 1.04
CA ILE A 146 13.64 -15.00 1.81
C ILE A 146 14.62 -13.93 2.31
N ASN A 147 15.06 -14.07 3.57
CA ASN A 147 16.11 -13.26 4.16
C ASN A 147 16.98 -14.05 5.12
N VAL A 148 18.10 -13.46 5.49
CA VAL A 148 19.02 -14.00 6.50
C VAL A 148 19.25 -12.95 7.57
N LYS A 149 19.25 -13.39 8.85
CA LYS A 149 19.57 -12.55 10.00
C LYS A 149 20.79 -13.11 10.71
N LEU A 150 21.75 -12.26 11.00
CA LEU A 150 22.95 -12.58 11.78
C LEU A 150 22.98 -11.69 13.01
N GLY A 151 23.24 -12.26 14.17
CA GLY A 151 23.31 -11.51 15.40
C GLY A 151 24.33 -12.05 16.38
N GLY A 152 24.82 -11.15 17.24
CA GLY A 152 25.70 -11.50 18.33
C GLY A 152 25.36 -10.71 19.59
N ILE A 153 25.43 -11.35 20.75
CA ILE A 153 25.29 -10.70 22.05
C ILE A 153 26.60 -10.90 22.80
N PHE A 154 27.13 -9.82 23.36
CA PHE A 154 28.37 -9.79 24.15
C PHE A 154 28.08 -9.42 25.59
N ARG A 155 28.75 -10.09 26.50
CA ARG A 155 28.88 -9.71 27.91
C ARG A 155 30.28 -9.15 28.15
N PRO A 156 30.51 -7.85 28.02
CA PRO A 156 31.86 -7.27 28.06
C PRO A 156 32.52 -7.35 29.44
N ILE A 157 31.70 -7.35 30.50
CA ILE A 157 32.17 -7.36 31.89
C ILE A 157 31.80 -8.72 32.53
N GLY A 158 32.81 -9.49 32.93
CA GLY A 158 32.62 -10.87 33.37
C GLY A 158 31.66 -11.07 34.55
N ASN A 159 31.66 -10.14 35.49
CA ASN A 159 30.81 -10.19 36.69
C ASN A 159 29.55 -9.33 36.59
N SER A 160 29.29 -8.72 35.42
CA SER A 160 28.12 -7.89 35.19
C SER A 160 27.14 -8.62 34.28
N PRO A 161 25.84 -8.52 34.53
CA PRO A 161 24.82 -9.02 33.65
C PRO A 161 24.60 -8.12 32.42
N PHE A 162 25.34 -7.03 32.26
CA PHE A 162 25.25 -6.11 31.13
C PHE A 162 25.58 -6.81 29.81
N ARG A 163 24.74 -6.58 28.80
CA ARG A 163 24.83 -7.18 27.47
C ARG A 163 24.71 -6.14 26.41
N ILE A 164 25.48 -6.29 25.35
CA ILE A 164 25.40 -5.52 24.11
C ILE A 164 25.07 -6.49 22.99
N GLY A 165 24.03 -6.21 22.23
CA GLY A 165 23.65 -6.97 21.05
C GLY A 165 23.86 -6.17 19.78
N LEU A 166 24.32 -6.85 18.73
CA LEU A 166 24.42 -6.34 17.36
C LEU A 166 23.77 -7.35 16.45
N ALA A 167 22.94 -6.88 15.51
CA ALA A 167 22.36 -7.74 14.50
C ALA A 167 22.24 -7.03 13.15
N VAL A 168 22.34 -7.80 12.10
CA VAL A 168 22.13 -7.38 10.73
C VAL A 168 21.14 -8.33 10.05
N GLU A 169 20.22 -7.78 9.30
CA GLU A 169 19.27 -8.52 8.46
C GLU A 169 19.50 -8.12 7.00
N THR A 170 19.69 -9.13 6.16
CA THR A 170 19.79 -8.91 4.71
C THR A 170 18.48 -8.32 4.17
N PRO A 171 18.48 -7.75 2.97
CA PRO A 171 17.24 -7.56 2.24
C PRO A 171 16.39 -8.83 2.22
N THR A 172 15.08 -8.66 2.28
CA THR A 172 14.15 -9.73 1.94
C THR A 172 13.95 -9.69 0.43
N PHE A 173 14.24 -10.81 -0.22
CA PHE A 173 14.06 -10.99 -1.65
C PHE A 173 12.68 -11.61 -1.87
N TYR A 174 11.71 -10.78 -2.25
CA TYR A 174 10.35 -11.21 -2.56
C TYR A 174 10.22 -11.58 -4.04
N HIS A 175 9.50 -12.66 -4.31
CA HIS A 175 8.97 -13.05 -5.59
C HIS A 175 7.46 -13.08 -5.44
N LEU A 176 6.79 -12.16 -6.10
CA LEU A 176 5.37 -11.92 -5.96
C LEU A 176 4.67 -12.02 -7.31
N GLU A 177 3.45 -12.47 -7.26
CA GLU A 177 2.49 -12.43 -8.36
C GLU A 177 1.32 -11.55 -7.94
N SER A 178 0.97 -10.59 -8.78
CA SER A 178 -0.17 -9.69 -8.56
C SER A 178 -1.18 -9.88 -9.68
N TYR A 179 -2.39 -10.21 -9.28
CA TYR A 179 -3.57 -10.24 -10.13
C TYR A 179 -4.46 -9.07 -9.78
N SER A 180 -5.01 -8.39 -10.79
CA SER A 180 -5.94 -7.28 -10.60
C SER A 180 -7.10 -7.41 -11.59
N SER A 181 -8.30 -7.11 -11.10
CA SER A 181 -9.53 -7.05 -11.90
C SER A 181 -10.29 -5.79 -11.52
N TYR A 182 -10.94 -5.16 -12.48
CA TYR A 182 -11.70 -3.94 -12.25
C TYR A 182 -12.89 -3.82 -13.20
N SER A 183 -13.91 -3.12 -12.74
CA SER A 183 -15.07 -2.75 -13.55
C SER A 183 -15.59 -1.38 -13.15
N ILE A 184 -16.36 -0.76 -14.03
CA ILE A 184 -16.92 0.57 -13.80
C ILE A 184 -18.38 0.63 -14.25
N ASP A 185 -19.21 1.28 -13.43
CA ASP A 185 -20.57 1.65 -13.75
C ASP A 185 -20.65 3.16 -13.92
N SER A 186 -21.12 3.63 -15.08
CA SER A 186 -21.33 5.03 -15.39
C SER A 186 -22.61 5.21 -16.22
N PRO A 187 -23.35 6.32 -16.04
CA PRO A 187 -24.51 6.64 -16.88
C PRO A 187 -24.12 7.43 -18.13
N MET A 188 -22.84 7.69 -18.38
CA MET A 188 -22.38 8.47 -19.52
C MET A 188 -22.37 7.64 -20.80
N MET A 189 -22.77 8.24 -21.90
CA MET A 189 -22.78 7.67 -23.25
C MET A 189 -22.32 8.71 -24.25
N GLU A 190 -21.77 8.25 -25.37
CA GLU A 190 -21.43 9.08 -26.54
C GLU A 190 -22.38 8.75 -27.70
N ASP A 191 -22.83 9.74 -28.43
CA ASP A 191 -23.64 9.57 -29.63
C ASP A 191 -22.79 9.54 -30.94
N GLU A 192 -23.46 9.39 -32.08
CA GLU A 192 -22.80 9.35 -33.40
C GLU A 192 -22.14 10.68 -33.81
N ASN A 193 -22.43 11.78 -33.11
CA ASN A 193 -21.83 13.09 -33.31
C ASN A 193 -20.67 13.38 -32.34
N TYR A 194 -20.28 12.40 -31.56
CA TYR A 194 -19.28 12.56 -30.49
C TYR A 194 -19.72 13.51 -29.37
N ASP A 195 -21.04 13.59 -29.11
CA ASP A 195 -21.59 14.37 -28.00
C ASP A 195 -21.89 13.45 -26.81
N ILE A 196 -21.43 13.86 -25.62
CA ILE A 196 -21.65 13.08 -24.40
C ILE A 196 -22.99 13.44 -23.78
N TYR A 197 -23.77 12.44 -23.42
CA TYR A 197 -25.05 12.59 -22.75
C TYR A 197 -25.25 11.61 -21.59
N ILE A 198 -26.26 11.90 -20.74
CA ILE A 198 -26.63 11.04 -19.64
C ILE A 198 -27.62 9.99 -20.13
N ASN A 199 -27.30 8.72 -19.90
CA ASN A 199 -28.16 7.61 -20.30
C ASN A 199 -29.38 7.50 -19.36
N GLN A 200 -30.57 7.69 -19.89
CA GLN A 200 -31.85 7.64 -19.18
C GLN A 200 -32.87 6.76 -19.91
N ASP A 201 -33.72 6.09 -19.14
CA ASP A 201 -34.88 5.41 -19.71
C ASP A 201 -35.98 6.41 -20.12
N ARG A 202 -37.08 5.89 -20.71
CA ARG A 202 -38.23 6.71 -21.16
C ARG A 202 -38.94 7.46 -20.01
N ASN A 203 -38.68 7.09 -18.77
CA ASN A 203 -39.26 7.71 -17.58
C ASN A 203 -38.28 8.70 -16.91
N GLY A 204 -37.09 8.94 -17.49
CA GLY A 204 -36.04 9.78 -16.94
C GLY A 204 -35.23 9.12 -15.83
N LYS A 205 -35.31 7.80 -15.68
CA LYS A 205 -34.48 7.07 -14.73
C LYS A 205 -33.10 6.82 -15.34
N PHE A 206 -32.04 7.15 -14.60
CA PHE A 206 -30.65 6.92 -15.00
C PHE A 206 -30.37 5.43 -15.20
N ILE A 207 -29.70 5.11 -16.31
CA ILE A 207 -29.23 3.78 -16.64
C ILE A 207 -27.71 3.78 -16.49
N TYR A 208 -27.21 3.07 -15.49
CA TYR A 208 -25.79 2.82 -15.32
C TYR A 208 -25.39 1.66 -16.21
N THR A 209 -24.37 1.87 -17.00
CA THR A 209 -23.87 0.89 -17.95
C THR A 209 -22.50 0.42 -17.51
N ASN A 210 -22.32 -0.88 -17.35
CA ASN A 210 -21.02 -1.47 -17.13
C ASN A 210 -20.35 -1.66 -18.49
N TYR A 211 -19.48 -0.73 -18.87
CA TYR A 211 -18.82 -0.71 -20.18
C TYR A 211 -17.80 -1.82 -20.36
N LEU A 212 -17.03 -2.11 -19.33
CA LEU A 212 -16.00 -3.13 -19.33
C LEU A 212 -16.16 -3.96 -18.06
N PRO A 213 -17.12 -4.91 -18.04
CA PRO A 213 -17.34 -5.75 -16.88
C PRO A 213 -16.14 -6.65 -16.66
N ASP A 214 -15.67 -6.70 -15.41
CA ASP A 214 -14.64 -7.62 -14.94
C ASP A 214 -13.43 -7.72 -15.90
N VAL A 215 -12.80 -6.55 -16.15
CA VAL A 215 -11.55 -6.53 -16.92
C VAL A 215 -10.44 -7.11 -16.06
N ASP A 216 -10.00 -8.29 -16.47
CA ASP A 216 -8.88 -8.98 -15.83
C ASP A 216 -7.57 -8.51 -16.46
N LEU A 217 -6.65 -8.02 -15.64
CA LEU A 217 -5.29 -7.78 -16.08
C LEU A 217 -4.48 -9.08 -16.01
N ALA A 218 -3.52 -9.22 -16.91
CA ALA A 218 -2.58 -10.32 -16.86
C ALA A 218 -1.80 -10.29 -15.52
N ASN A 219 -1.36 -11.45 -15.04
CA ASN A 219 -0.59 -11.53 -13.81
C ASN A 219 0.76 -10.81 -13.97
N LEU A 220 1.03 -9.90 -13.05
CA LEU A 220 2.33 -9.26 -12.94
C LEU A 220 3.23 -10.06 -12.00
N HIS A 221 4.29 -10.67 -12.55
CA HIS A 221 5.33 -11.30 -11.75
C HIS A 221 6.39 -10.26 -11.38
N MET A 222 6.49 -9.93 -10.10
CA MET A 222 7.38 -8.88 -9.63
C MET A 222 8.38 -9.39 -8.59
N LYS A 223 9.56 -8.76 -8.55
CA LYS A 223 10.58 -8.96 -7.54
C LYS A 223 10.75 -7.67 -6.74
N ILE A 224 10.59 -7.77 -5.43
CA ILE A 224 10.84 -6.65 -4.52
C ILE A 224 11.99 -7.01 -3.60
N THR A 225 12.99 -6.13 -3.53
CA THR A 225 14.13 -6.26 -2.63
C THR A 225 14.05 -5.16 -1.57
N THR A 226 13.80 -5.53 -0.32
CA THR A 226 13.73 -4.58 0.80
C THR A 226 15.13 -4.10 1.21
N PRO A 227 15.28 -3.02 1.98
CA PRO A 227 16.59 -2.58 2.45
C PRO A 227 17.19 -3.51 3.51
N TRP A 228 18.49 -3.36 3.74
CA TRP A 228 19.18 -3.91 4.90
C TRP A 228 18.65 -3.32 6.20
N LYS A 229 18.64 -4.10 7.28
CA LYS A 229 18.30 -3.62 8.62
C LYS A 229 19.46 -3.85 9.58
N PHE A 230 19.77 -2.83 10.36
CA PHE A 230 20.85 -2.85 11.35
C PHE A 230 20.27 -2.63 12.74
N ARG A 231 20.63 -3.47 13.72
CA ARG A 231 20.12 -3.39 15.09
C ARG A 231 21.27 -3.33 16.07
N VAL A 232 21.10 -2.48 17.09
CA VAL A 232 21.93 -2.39 18.26
C VAL A 232 21.05 -2.50 19.49
N SER A 233 21.42 -3.35 20.45
CA SER A 233 20.64 -3.53 21.67
C SER A 233 21.51 -3.51 22.90
N LEU A 234 20.91 -3.07 24.02
CA LEU A 234 21.50 -3.06 25.35
C LEU A 234 20.56 -3.77 26.30
N GLY A 235 21.11 -4.58 27.18
CA GLY A 235 20.33 -5.28 28.19
C GLY A 235 21.05 -5.33 29.52
N HIS A 236 20.31 -5.19 30.61
CA HIS A 236 20.84 -5.29 31.95
C HIS A 236 19.84 -5.90 32.92
N THR A 237 20.33 -6.67 33.88
CA THR A 237 19.52 -7.18 35.00
C THR A 237 20.06 -6.63 36.31
N ILE A 238 19.16 -6.21 37.20
CA ILE A 238 19.50 -5.72 38.56
C ILE A 238 18.97 -6.73 39.54
N GLY A 239 19.91 -7.43 40.19
CA GLY A 239 19.56 -8.57 41.03
C GLY A 239 18.73 -9.62 40.27
N THR A 240 17.74 -10.18 40.94
CA THR A 240 16.77 -11.13 40.40
C THR A 240 15.41 -10.49 40.14
N TYR A 241 15.27 -9.20 40.45
CA TYR A 241 13.96 -8.54 40.46
C TYR A 241 13.67 -7.63 39.24
N LEU A 242 14.70 -7.08 38.58
CA LEU A 242 14.48 -6.19 37.46
C LEU A 242 15.36 -6.53 36.26
N ALA A 243 14.73 -6.69 35.09
CA ALA A 243 15.41 -6.74 33.79
C ALA A 243 14.96 -5.56 32.94
N ILE A 244 15.91 -4.90 32.27
CA ILE A 244 15.64 -3.80 31.33
C ILE A 244 16.38 -4.06 30.02
N GLY A 245 15.77 -3.64 28.91
CA GLY A 245 16.37 -3.74 27.58
C GLY A 245 15.94 -2.58 26.69
N ALA A 246 16.86 -2.17 25.82
CA ALA A 246 16.59 -1.18 24.79
C ALA A 246 17.20 -1.67 23.47
N GLU A 247 16.51 -1.38 22.36
CA GLU A 247 16.95 -1.70 21.00
C GLU A 247 16.71 -0.50 20.09
N TYR A 248 17.67 -0.25 19.22
CA TYR A 248 17.57 0.66 18.10
C TYR A 248 17.75 -0.12 16.80
N GLU A 249 16.86 0.14 15.81
CA GLU A 249 16.94 -0.42 14.46
C GLU A 249 16.89 0.70 13.43
N TYR A 250 17.65 0.54 12.36
CA TYR A 250 17.64 1.41 11.19
C TYR A 250 17.46 0.61 9.92
N ALA A 251 16.57 1.09 9.04
CA ALA A 251 16.37 0.59 7.68
C ALA A 251 16.09 1.75 6.71
N ASP A 252 16.80 1.81 5.59
CA ASP A 252 16.61 2.86 4.59
C ASP A 252 15.67 2.40 3.47
N TYR A 253 14.37 2.64 3.63
CA TYR A 253 13.36 2.22 2.66
C TYR A 253 13.48 2.91 1.30
N SER A 254 14.18 4.05 1.20
CA SER A 254 14.49 4.68 -0.09
C SER A 254 15.41 3.81 -0.98
N LYS A 255 15.98 2.73 -0.44
CA LYS A 255 16.81 1.74 -1.14
C LYS A 255 16.04 0.50 -1.58
N THR A 256 14.72 0.47 -1.38
CA THR A 256 13.87 -0.58 -1.93
C THR A 256 14.03 -0.63 -3.44
N LYS A 257 14.17 -1.83 -4.00
CA LYS A 257 14.30 -2.06 -5.43
C LYS A 257 13.16 -2.90 -5.94
N GLN A 258 12.74 -2.62 -7.15
CA GLN A 258 11.72 -3.38 -7.84
C GLN A 258 12.22 -3.85 -9.20
N GLY A 259 11.71 -4.98 -9.63
CA GLY A 259 11.87 -5.54 -10.96
C GLY A 259 10.68 -6.42 -11.28
N TYR A 260 10.55 -6.83 -12.50
CA TYR A 260 9.52 -7.74 -12.95
C TYR A 260 10.12 -8.84 -13.80
N GLU A 261 9.45 -9.97 -13.84
CA GLU A 261 9.84 -11.12 -14.64
C GLU A 261 9.05 -11.11 -15.94
N ASP A 262 9.77 -11.22 -17.05
CA ASP A 262 9.17 -11.50 -18.35
C ASP A 262 8.84 -12.98 -18.39
N TRP A 263 7.54 -13.30 -18.39
CA TRP A 263 7.04 -14.67 -18.52
C TRP A 263 6.64 -14.93 -19.97
N ASP A 264 7.00 -16.11 -20.45
CA ASP A 264 6.55 -16.62 -21.72
C ASP A 264 5.97 -18.01 -21.54
N TYR A 265 5.10 -18.42 -22.46
CA TYR A 265 4.46 -19.74 -22.44
C TYR A 265 4.91 -20.53 -23.67
N ASP A 266 5.29 -21.77 -23.44
CA ASP A 266 5.60 -22.67 -24.56
C ASP A 266 4.34 -23.12 -25.29
N TYR A 267 4.52 -23.88 -26.38
CA TYR A 267 3.41 -24.42 -27.17
C TYR A 267 2.44 -25.27 -26.35
N TRP A 268 2.88 -25.82 -25.22
CA TRP A 268 2.10 -26.69 -24.34
C TRP A 268 1.45 -25.89 -23.17
N GLY A 269 1.64 -24.60 -23.11
CA GLY A 269 1.10 -23.72 -22.05
C GLY A 269 1.90 -23.71 -20.75
N TYR A 270 3.12 -24.25 -20.74
CA TYR A 270 4.01 -24.14 -19.57
C TYR A 270 4.69 -22.78 -19.58
N GLY A 271 4.43 -22.00 -18.49
CA GLY A 271 5.07 -20.71 -18.29
C GLY A 271 6.51 -20.86 -17.84
N TYR A 272 7.39 -20.03 -18.37
CA TYR A 272 8.78 -19.92 -17.92
C TYR A 272 9.25 -18.47 -17.92
N SER A 273 10.10 -18.12 -16.95
CA SER A 273 10.69 -16.78 -16.86
C SER A 273 11.82 -16.64 -17.89
N ARG A 274 11.77 -15.58 -18.71
CA ARG A 274 12.85 -15.18 -19.62
C ARG A 274 13.96 -14.41 -18.93
N GLY A 275 13.71 -13.90 -17.75
CA GLY A 275 14.64 -13.09 -16.98
C GLY A 275 13.95 -12.07 -16.12
N THR A 276 14.74 -11.26 -15.44
CA THR A 276 14.23 -10.17 -14.60
C THR A 276 14.69 -8.85 -15.19
N THR A 277 13.75 -7.98 -15.49
CA THR A 277 14.02 -6.59 -15.87
C THR A 277 13.93 -5.70 -14.64
N HIS A 278 14.95 -4.89 -14.43
CA HIS A 278 15.02 -3.96 -13.32
C HIS A 278 14.19 -2.71 -13.62
N ASP A 279 13.27 -2.37 -12.71
CA ASP A 279 12.39 -1.19 -12.82
C ASP A 279 13.08 0.04 -12.23
N ARG A 280 13.73 0.82 -13.07
CA ARG A 280 14.46 2.03 -12.64
C ARG A 280 13.53 3.17 -12.25
N ASP A 281 12.36 3.22 -12.83
CA ASP A 281 11.37 4.29 -12.59
C ASP A 281 10.69 4.08 -11.24
N MET A 282 10.34 2.85 -10.91
CA MET A 282 9.87 2.51 -9.55
C MET A 282 10.97 2.72 -8.51
N ASP A 283 12.23 2.41 -8.79
CA ASP A 283 13.33 2.73 -7.88
C ASP A 283 13.48 4.24 -7.66
N ALA A 284 13.30 5.05 -8.71
CA ALA A 284 13.31 6.50 -8.61
C ALA A 284 12.12 7.01 -7.77
N LEU A 285 10.94 6.44 -7.96
CA LEU A 285 9.75 6.73 -7.15
C LEU A 285 9.97 6.36 -5.67
N HIS A 286 10.51 5.17 -5.37
CA HIS A 286 10.86 4.81 -4.00
C HIS A 286 11.85 5.80 -3.37
N LYS A 287 12.86 6.24 -4.12
CA LYS A 287 13.84 7.22 -3.65
C LYS A 287 13.23 8.60 -3.42
N SER A 288 12.27 9.02 -4.23
CA SER A 288 11.59 10.31 -4.08
C SER A 288 10.57 10.32 -2.95
N THR A 289 9.87 9.19 -2.71
CA THR A 289 8.74 9.10 -1.78
C THR A 289 9.10 8.49 -0.43
N LEU A 290 10.09 7.57 -0.36
CA LEU A 290 10.48 6.89 0.86
C LEU A 290 11.75 7.49 1.50
N ARG A 291 11.96 7.17 2.77
CA ARG A 291 13.10 7.62 3.58
C ARG A 291 13.59 6.53 4.52
N GLY A 292 14.70 6.79 5.20
CA GLY A 292 15.17 5.95 6.30
C GLY A 292 14.19 5.96 7.46
N SER A 293 13.93 4.78 8.01
CA SER A 293 13.09 4.59 9.18
C SER A 293 13.93 4.16 10.37
N HIS A 294 13.65 4.75 11.52
CA HIS A 294 14.27 4.50 12.80
C HIS A 294 13.26 3.82 13.72
N SER A 295 13.65 2.77 14.41
CA SER A 295 12.83 2.24 15.49
C SER A 295 13.58 2.17 16.80
N PHE A 296 12.87 2.48 17.87
CA PHE A 296 13.35 2.43 19.24
C PHE A 296 12.40 1.52 20.03
N LYS A 297 12.97 0.52 20.71
CA LYS A 297 12.20 -0.40 21.54
C LYS A 297 12.78 -0.39 22.95
N PHE A 298 11.92 -0.27 23.92
CA PHE A 298 12.27 -0.37 25.33
C PHE A 298 11.37 -1.39 26.01
N GLY A 299 11.95 -2.20 26.88
CA GLY A 299 11.22 -3.19 27.65
C GLY A 299 11.77 -3.35 29.06
N MET A 300 10.87 -3.63 30.00
CA MET A 300 11.22 -3.95 31.38
C MET A 300 10.39 -5.12 31.90
N GLU A 301 11.00 -5.93 32.75
CA GLU A 301 10.35 -6.95 33.55
C GLU A 301 10.72 -6.76 35.02
N LEU A 302 9.69 -6.65 35.86
CA LEU A 302 9.81 -6.48 37.30
C LEU A 302 9.18 -7.71 37.98
N ASN A 303 10.01 -8.52 38.66
CA ASN A 303 9.53 -9.60 39.50
C ASN A 303 8.97 -9.03 40.80
N LEU A 304 7.65 -9.01 40.95
CA LEU A 304 6.95 -8.50 42.10
C LEU A 304 7.07 -9.50 43.27
N THR A 305 7.09 -10.78 42.93
CA THR A 305 7.33 -11.90 43.85
C THR A 305 8.12 -13.00 43.09
N ASP A 306 8.49 -14.07 43.77
CA ASP A 306 9.15 -15.24 43.12
C ASP A 306 8.29 -15.89 42.05
N ASN A 307 7.00 -15.64 42.04
CA ASN A 307 6.04 -16.25 41.12
C ASN A 307 5.32 -15.26 40.20
N VAL A 308 5.41 -13.96 40.46
CA VAL A 308 4.65 -12.95 39.74
C VAL A 308 5.57 -11.90 39.11
N ALA A 309 5.51 -11.74 37.82
CA ALA A 309 6.24 -10.73 37.07
C ALA A 309 5.30 -9.72 36.40
N PHE A 310 5.65 -8.45 36.50
CA PHE A 310 5.05 -7.35 35.73
C PHE A 310 5.97 -6.98 34.60
N ARG A 311 5.40 -6.79 33.41
CA ARG A 311 6.13 -6.40 32.18
C ARG A 311 5.55 -5.14 31.61
N ALA A 312 6.41 -4.25 31.13
CA ALA A 312 6.00 -3.07 30.37
C ALA A 312 6.97 -2.86 29.20
N GLY A 313 6.45 -2.31 28.11
CA GLY A 313 7.26 -2.03 26.93
C GLY A 313 6.69 -0.90 26.12
N TYR A 314 7.59 -0.23 25.42
CA TYR A 314 7.28 0.83 24.46
C TYR A 314 8.09 0.64 23.20
N ASN A 315 7.43 0.70 22.04
CA ASN A 315 8.09 0.68 20.74
C ASN A 315 7.65 1.89 19.93
N TYR A 316 8.62 2.57 19.35
CA TYR A 316 8.43 3.65 18.41
C TYR A 316 9.01 3.26 17.05
N TYR A 317 8.26 3.53 15.99
CA TYR A 317 8.73 3.40 14.61
C TYR A 317 8.48 4.70 13.89
N SER A 318 9.54 5.32 13.35
CA SER A 318 9.36 6.51 12.54
C SER A 318 8.73 6.17 11.20
N ARG A 319 7.99 7.11 10.64
CA ARG A 319 7.39 7.00 9.31
C ARG A 319 8.45 6.69 8.24
N MET A 320 8.08 5.87 7.27
CA MET A 320 8.93 5.55 6.12
C MET A 320 8.66 6.45 4.92
N PHE A 321 7.50 7.12 4.87
CA PHE A 321 7.15 8.06 3.82
C PHE A 321 7.71 9.44 4.11
N LYS A 322 8.15 10.15 3.07
CA LYS A 322 8.41 11.58 3.15
C LYS A 322 7.08 12.33 3.33
N GLU A 323 7.15 13.58 3.77
CA GLU A 323 5.96 14.38 4.07
C GLU A 323 5.13 14.66 2.82
N GLU A 324 5.81 14.90 1.71
CA GLU A 324 5.23 15.25 0.42
C GLU A 324 5.21 14.04 -0.55
N ALA A 325 5.14 12.81 -0.01
CA ALA A 325 5.11 11.63 -0.85
C ALA A 325 3.79 11.55 -1.62
N THR A 326 3.87 11.40 -2.94
CA THR A 326 2.73 11.20 -3.85
C THR A 326 2.86 9.89 -4.59
N LEU A 327 1.77 9.38 -5.12
CA LEU A 327 1.73 8.22 -6.00
C LEU A 327 1.67 8.71 -7.45
N ASP A 328 2.78 9.21 -7.96
CA ASP A 328 2.89 9.64 -9.36
C ASP A 328 2.88 8.42 -10.29
N GLN A 329 1.84 8.30 -11.11
CA GLN A 329 1.64 7.22 -12.07
C GLN A 329 1.99 7.65 -13.51
N THR A 330 2.55 8.83 -13.70
CA THR A 330 2.88 9.36 -15.04
C THR A 330 4.19 8.81 -15.61
N GLY A 331 4.95 8.07 -14.82
CA GLY A 331 6.21 7.45 -15.23
C GLY A 331 6.02 6.22 -16.13
N PRO A 332 7.06 5.83 -16.88
CA PRO A 332 7.01 4.71 -17.83
C PRO A 332 7.13 3.32 -17.16
N SER A 333 6.96 3.23 -15.84
CA SER A 333 7.06 1.94 -15.14
C SER A 333 6.00 0.94 -15.63
N PRO A 334 6.37 -0.27 -16.01
CA PRO A 334 5.41 -1.32 -16.34
C PRO A 334 4.45 -1.66 -15.21
N ALA A 335 4.84 -1.42 -13.95
CA ALA A 335 3.96 -1.65 -12.81
C ALA A 335 2.66 -0.83 -12.89
N PHE A 336 2.70 0.37 -13.49
CA PHE A 336 1.52 1.21 -13.69
C PHE A 336 0.54 0.62 -14.71
N GLY A 337 1.00 -0.21 -15.64
CA GLY A 337 0.15 -0.97 -16.56
C GLY A 337 -0.68 -2.09 -15.89
N TYR A 338 -0.44 -2.36 -14.62
CA TYR A 338 -1.17 -3.36 -13.83
C TYR A 338 -1.85 -2.75 -12.60
N GLN A 339 -1.76 -1.43 -12.45
CA GLN A 339 -2.34 -0.74 -11.30
C GLN A 339 -3.77 -0.30 -11.64
N THR A 340 -4.70 -0.71 -10.80
CA THR A 340 -6.15 -0.43 -10.96
C THR A 340 -6.68 0.49 -9.86
N THR A 341 -5.83 0.90 -8.91
CA THR A 341 -6.16 1.85 -7.84
C THR A 341 -5.24 3.06 -7.91
N THR A 342 -5.76 4.22 -7.56
CA THR A 342 -5.01 5.49 -7.51
C THR A 342 -4.79 5.98 -6.09
N ASP A 343 -5.49 5.38 -5.13
CA ASP A 343 -5.42 5.79 -3.74
C ASP A 343 -4.11 5.38 -3.07
N TYR A 344 -3.66 6.23 -2.17
CA TYR A 344 -2.50 5.97 -1.34
C TYR A 344 -2.66 6.56 0.06
N MET A 345 -1.83 6.10 0.98
CA MET A 345 -1.86 6.55 2.36
C MET A 345 -0.44 6.79 2.88
N ASN A 346 -0.14 8.01 3.24
CA ASN A 346 1.09 8.39 3.91
C ASN A 346 0.95 8.11 5.41
N LYS A 347 1.42 6.93 5.84
CA LYS A 347 1.35 6.51 7.23
C LYS A 347 2.41 7.23 8.05
N ASN A 348 1.96 7.80 9.18
CA ASN A 348 2.80 8.48 10.16
C ASN A 348 3.50 7.48 11.11
N ASP A 349 4.17 8.02 12.11
CA ASP A 349 4.88 7.24 13.13
C ASP A 349 3.97 6.27 13.86
N VAL A 350 4.53 5.16 14.31
CA VAL A 350 3.82 4.14 15.08
C VAL A 350 4.32 4.16 16.52
N ASN A 351 3.39 4.25 17.46
CA ASN A 351 3.63 4.09 18.88
C ASN A 351 2.94 2.81 19.37
N ILE A 352 3.68 1.95 20.06
CA ILE A 352 3.13 0.71 20.61
C ILE A 352 3.45 0.66 22.11
N PHE A 353 2.41 0.60 22.92
CA PHE A 353 2.51 0.40 24.37
C PHE A 353 2.09 -1.02 24.70
N THR A 354 2.87 -1.68 25.54
CA THR A 354 2.58 -3.02 26.01
C THR A 354 2.66 -3.09 27.52
N THR A 355 1.77 -3.85 28.12
CA THR A 355 1.84 -4.20 29.55
C THR A 355 1.40 -5.64 29.75
N GLY A 356 1.91 -6.31 30.79
CA GLY A 356 1.56 -7.69 31.03
C GLY A 356 1.84 -8.13 32.47
N LEU A 357 1.14 -9.15 32.88
CA LEU A 357 1.33 -9.85 34.15
C LEU A 357 1.53 -11.32 33.86
N GLY A 358 2.59 -11.89 34.45
CA GLY A 358 2.89 -13.31 34.38
C GLY A 358 2.89 -13.96 35.74
N TYR A 359 2.31 -15.16 35.83
CA TYR A 359 2.42 -16.05 37.00
C TYR A 359 3.17 -17.32 36.60
N HIS A 360 4.21 -17.67 37.35
CA HIS A 360 5.03 -18.84 37.14
C HIS A 360 5.09 -19.71 38.39
N GLY A 361 4.24 -20.73 38.45
CA GLY A 361 4.26 -21.76 39.50
C GLY A 361 5.24 -22.91 39.15
N LYS A 362 5.28 -23.95 40.03
CA LYS A 362 6.14 -25.13 39.82
C LYS A 362 5.77 -25.91 38.56
N HIS A 363 4.50 -26.12 38.32
CA HIS A 363 3.98 -26.91 37.19
C HIS A 363 3.10 -26.11 36.22
N PHE A 364 2.59 -24.97 36.66
CA PHE A 364 1.64 -24.17 35.92
C PHE A 364 2.19 -22.75 35.73
N TYR A 365 1.99 -22.17 34.53
CA TYR A 365 2.22 -20.78 34.31
C TYR A 365 1.06 -20.15 33.51
N ALA A 366 0.82 -18.87 33.74
CA ALA A 366 -0.20 -18.09 33.06
C ALA A 366 0.33 -16.69 32.80
N ASP A 367 0.22 -16.21 31.58
CA ASP A 367 0.59 -14.85 31.20
C ASP A 367 -0.61 -14.15 30.56
N MET A 368 -0.81 -12.88 30.90
CA MET A 368 -1.76 -11.98 30.24
C MET A 368 -1.01 -10.74 29.80
N ALA A 369 -1.18 -10.35 28.55
CA ALA A 369 -0.57 -9.16 27.99
C ALA A 369 -1.58 -8.32 27.20
N TYR A 370 -1.43 -7.01 27.31
CA TYR A 370 -2.19 -6.03 26.55
C TYR A 370 -1.24 -5.22 25.67
N LYS A 371 -1.64 -5.01 24.40
CA LYS A 371 -0.90 -4.20 23.43
C LYS A 371 -1.85 -3.16 22.84
N CYS A 372 -1.41 -1.90 22.87
CA CYS A 372 -2.06 -0.77 22.21
C CYS A 372 -1.12 -0.22 21.13
N ARG A 373 -1.56 -0.26 19.87
CA ARG A 373 -0.85 0.34 18.73
C ARG A 373 -1.62 1.57 18.27
N ILE A 374 -0.92 2.69 18.19
CA ILE A 374 -1.44 3.98 17.76
C ILE A 374 -0.66 4.41 16.52
N GLN A 375 -1.37 4.67 15.44
CA GLN A 375 -0.84 5.20 14.20
C GLN A 375 -1.90 6.08 13.54
N SER A 376 -1.48 7.18 12.94
CA SER A 376 -2.30 7.99 12.04
C SER A 376 -1.71 7.95 10.62
N GLY A 377 -2.41 8.55 9.67
CA GLY A 377 -1.93 8.75 8.31
C GLY A 377 -2.90 9.59 7.51
N ASP A 378 -2.38 10.13 6.43
CA ASP A 378 -3.09 10.97 5.48
C ASP A 378 -3.47 10.13 4.27
N PHE A 379 -4.77 9.90 4.08
CA PHE A 379 -5.30 9.15 2.95
C PHE A 379 -5.67 10.09 1.82
N TYR A 380 -5.21 9.76 0.62
CA TYR A 380 -5.50 10.43 -0.63
C TYR A 380 -6.23 9.46 -1.56
N ALA A 381 -7.33 9.90 -2.17
CA ALA A 381 -8.08 9.07 -3.11
C ALA A 381 -7.38 8.93 -4.47
N PHE A 382 -6.56 9.92 -4.83
CA PHE A 382 -5.75 9.94 -6.05
C PHE A 382 -4.63 11.00 -5.93
N ASP A 383 -3.69 11.01 -6.87
CA ASP A 383 -2.66 12.06 -6.97
C ASP A 383 -3.19 13.25 -7.76
N ASP A 384 -3.08 14.45 -7.20
CA ASP A 384 -3.53 15.71 -7.82
C ASP A 384 -2.38 16.56 -8.38
N THR A 385 -1.17 16.01 -8.46
CA THR A 385 0.06 16.77 -8.82
C THR A 385 -0.07 17.45 -10.18
N TYR A 386 -0.71 16.81 -11.12
CA TYR A 386 -0.85 17.28 -12.51
C TYR A 386 -2.22 17.85 -12.85
N ILE A 387 -3.18 17.87 -11.92
CA ILE A 387 -4.51 18.43 -12.20
C ILE A 387 -4.41 19.96 -12.29
N THR A 388 -4.41 20.47 -13.50
CA THR A 388 -4.17 21.89 -13.79
C THR A 388 -5.44 22.73 -13.86
N GLN A 389 -6.61 22.11 -14.05
CA GLN A 389 -7.86 22.80 -14.37
C GLN A 389 -8.45 23.61 -13.22
N THR A 390 -8.19 23.24 -11.97
CA THR A 390 -8.86 23.89 -10.82
C THR A 390 -7.94 24.73 -9.94
N GLY A 391 -6.62 24.56 -10.05
CA GLY A 391 -5.64 25.25 -9.18
C GLY A 391 -5.75 24.91 -7.68
N GLY A 392 -6.61 23.96 -7.32
CA GLY A 392 -6.79 23.46 -5.96
C GLY A 392 -5.81 22.31 -5.64
N ARG A 393 -5.78 21.92 -4.37
CA ARG A 393 -5.08 20.72 -3.89
C ARG A 393 -6.07 19.81 -3.19
N LEU A 394 -5.92 18.51 -3.39
CA LEU A 394 -6.72 17.52 -2.69
C LEU A 394 -6.42 17.57 -1.18
N THR A 395 -7.45 17.75 -0.38
CA THR A 395 -7.31 17.70 1.07
C THR A 395 -7.30 16.22 1.51
N PRO A 396 -6.24 15.75 2.19
CA PRO A 396 -6.20 14.38 2.67
C PRO A 396 -7.27 14.12 3.72
N VAL A 397 -7.67 12.87 3.82
CA VAL A 397 -8.52 12.40 4.92
C VAL A 397 -7.64 11.87 6.04
N ASP A 398 -7.73 12.46 7.23
CA ASP A 398 -7.05 11.97 8.42
C ASP A 398 -7.59 10.60 8.84
N VAL A 399 -6.73 9.60 8.89
CA VAL A 399 -7.06 8.24 9.30
C VAL A 399 -6.32 7.85 10.56
N ASN A 400 -7.06 7.33 11.54
CA ASN A 400 -6.51 6.79 12.78
C ASN A 400 -6.58 5.27 12.77
N LEU A 401 -5.41 4.61 12.82
CA LEU A 401 -5.24 3.16 12.82
C LEU A 401 -4.86 2.69 14.23
N ASN A 402 -5.83 2.66 15.12
CA ASN A 402 -5.61 2.22 16.51
C ASN A 402 -5.99 0.74 16.65
N THR A 403 -5.10 -0.04 17.25
CA THR A 403 -5.33 -1.47 17.46
C THR A 403 -5.09 -1.84 18.91
N HIS A 404 -6.06 -2.52 19.49
CA HIS A 404 -6.00 -3.05 20.85
C HIS A 404 -6.03 -4.58 20.81
N GLN A 405 -5.05 -5.22 21.44
CA GLN A 405 -4.92 -6.67 21.47
C GLN A 405 -4.70 -7.16 22.91
N VAL A 406 -5.39 -8.23 23.27
CA VAL A 406 -5.18 -8.94 24.53
C VAL A 406 -4.68 -10.35 24.21
N PHE A 407 -3.61 -10.75 24.85
CA PHE A 407 -3.02 -12.07 24.72
C PHE A 407 -3.16 -12.80 26.05
N PHE A 408 -3.49 -14.08 25.97
CA PHE A 408 -3.57 -14.96 27.13
C PHE A 408 -2.84 -16.27 26.84
N THR A 409 -1.92 -16.63 27.70
CA THR A 409 -1.11 -17.83 27.56
C THR A 409 -1.24 -18.67 28.81
N LEU A 410 -1.52 -19.94 28.64
CA LEU A 410 -1.53 -20.94 29.71
C LEU A 410 -0.55 -22.06 29.35
N GLY A 411 0.21 -22.53 30.31
CA GLY A 411 1.11 -23.63 30.08
C GLY A 411 1.37 -24.50 31.31
N TYR A 412 1.72 -25.73 31.04
CA TYR A 412 2.07 -26.74 32.07
C TYR A 412 3.47 -27.26 31.84
N LYS A 413 4.25 -27.38 32.94
CA LYS A 413 5.58 -27.95 32.94
C LYS A 413 5.54 -29.32 33.59
N PHE A 414 5.98 -30.33 32.89
CA PHE A 414 6.10 -31.69 33.36
C PHE A 414 7.31 -31.89 34.29
#